data_3c4d419939da70ccd7148f625a9500f4
#
_entry.id   3c4d419939da70ccd7148f625a9500f4
#
_cell.length_a   1.000
_cell.length_b   1.000
_cell.length_c   1.000
_cell.angle_alpha   90.00
_cell.angle_beta   90.00
_cell.angle_gamma   90.00
#
_symmetry.space_group_name_H-M   'P 1'
#
loop_
_entity.id
_entity.type
_entity.pdbx_description
1 polymer ?
#
loop_
_entity_poly.entity_id
_entity_poly.type
_entity_poly.pdbx_seq_one_letter_code
_entity_poly.pdbx_strand_id
1 'polypeptide(L)'
;MERIREPELMDTGEQAEAYANADFEDSHGRIVELFDAAFPAAEIKGPLLDLGCGPGDVTFRFARRFPEAAILAVDGSAAMIALANKRKEREHEAGKNIAFMEAVIPEGLIPRRVYDSIISTSFLHHLHDPAVLWKTVVEHASPGTKLFVYDLFRPKDRHEAMRMVELYAGSEPEVLKKDFYNSLLAAFEPKEVAYQLSMSSLSELSVTVTSDRHMIICGEKMGC
;
A
#
# COMPACT_ATOMS: atom_id res chain seq x y z
N MET A 1 -19.26 2.39 12.00
CA MET A 1 -18.72 2.69 13.35
C MET A 1 -17.71 3.82 13.30
N GLU A 2 -17.36 4.42 14.43
CA GLU A 2 -16.29 5.42 14.50
C GLU A 2 -14.91 4.79 14.22
N ARG A 3 -14.04 5.53 13.53
CA ARG A 3 -12.68 5.10 13.24
C ARG A 3 -11.82 5.11 14.51
N ILE A 4 -11.09 4.04 14.74
CA ILE A 4 -10.12 3.94 15.85
C ILE A 4 -8.73 3.86 15.24
N ARG A 5 -7.93 4.91 15.48
CA ARG A 5 -6.55 4.98 14.95
C ARG A 5 -5.66 3.95 15.62
N GLU A 6 -4.71 3.43 14.87
CA GLU A 6 -3.62 2.59 15.36
C GLU A 6 -2.27 3.34 15.26
N PRO A 7 -1.17 2.84 15.84
CA PRO A 7 0.16 3.40 15.61
C PRO A 7 0.48 3.45 14.12
N GLU A 8 1.04 4.57 13.65
CA GLU A 8 1.37 4.76 12.22
C GLU A 8 2.51 3.87 11.74
N LEU A 9 3.42 3.45 12.64
CA LEU A 9 4.57 2.64 12.30
C LEU A 9 4.53 1.27 13.00
N MET A 10 4.86 0.23 12.25
CA MET A 10 5.11 -1.12 12.77
C MET A 10 6.62 -1.25 13.08
N ASP A 11 7.04 -0.66 14.21
CA ASP A 11 8.47 -0.51 14.53
C ASP A 11 9.03 -1.63 15.43
N THR A 12 8.19 -2.51 15.97
CA THR A 12 8.71 -3.62 16.77
C THR A 12 9.22 -4.73 15.85
N GLY A 13 10.44 -5.25 16.15
CA GLY A 13 11.00 -6.35 15.39
C GLY A 13 10.09 -7.58 15.35
N GLU A 14 9.36 -7.86 16.45
CA GLU A 14 8.42 -8.96 16.54
C GLU A 14 7.25 -8.82 15.54
N GLN A 15 6.62 -7.63 15.47
CA GLN A 15 5.54 -7.36 14.51
C GLN A 15 6.05 -7.43 13.08
N ALA A 16 7.20 -6.79 12.78
CA ALA A 16 7.77 -6.77 11.46
C ALA A 16 8.13 -8.17 10.96
N GLU A 17 8.74 -9.01 11.82
CA GLU A 17 9.07 -10.40 11.50
C GLU A 17 7.81 -11.27 11.33
N ALA A 18 6.82 -11.13 12.20
CA ALA A 18 5.56 -11.84 12.10
C ALA A 18 4.85 -11.50 10.77
N TYR A 19 4.77 -10.21 10.44
CA TYR A 19 4.18 -9.76 9.18
C TYR A 19 4.96 -10.26 7.96
N ALA A 20 6.30 -10.17 7.98
CA ALA A 20 7.14 -10.62 6.85
C ALA A 20 7.10 -12.14 6.62
N ASN A 21 6.75 -12.94 7.63
CA ASN A 21 6.66 -14.40 7.55
C ASN A 21 5.22 -14.89 7.32
N ALA A 22 4.22 -14.03 7.38
CA ALA A 22 2.84 -14.40 7.10
C ALA A 22 2.63 -14.79 5.64
N ASP A 23 1.73 -15.72 5.39
CA ASP A 23 1.35 -16.12 4.04
C ASP A 23 0.31 -15.17 3.46
N PHE A 24 0.78 -14.26 2.61
CA PHE A 24 -0.06 -13.32 1.85
C PHE A 24 -0.16 -13.69 0.37
N GLU A 25 0.20 -14.93 -0.05
CA GLU A 25 0.28 -15.30 -1.47
C GLU A 25 -1.01 -14.96 -2.23
N ASP A 26 -2.15 -15.43 -1.73
CA ASP A 26 -3.45 -15.21 -2.38
C ASP A 26 -3.88 -13.73 -2.35
N SER A 27 -3.69 -13.04 -1.21
CA SER A 27 -4.13 -11.66 -1.05
C SER A 27 -3.26 -10.68 -1.85
N HIS A 28 -1.93 -10.84 -1.79
CA HIS A 28 -0.99 -9.95 -2.47
C HIS A 28 -0.85 -10.28 -3.96
N GLY A 29 -1.02 -11.55 -4.37
CA GLY A 29 -1.10 -11.94 -5.79
C GLY A 29 -2.23 -11.22 -6.51
N ARG A 30 -3.39 -11.13 -5.86
CA ARG A 30 -4.56 -10.42 -6.39
C ARG A 30 -4.33 -8.92 -6.63
N ILE A 31 -3.40 -8.27 -5.91
CA ILE A 31 -3.11 -6.84 -6.07
C ILE A 31 -2.61 -6.54 -7.49
N VAL A 32 -1.68 -7.37 -8.00
CA VAL A 32 -1.15 -7.21 -9.36
C VAL A 32 -2.24 -7.45 -10.41
N GLU A 33 -3.10 -8.44 -10.21
CA GLU A 33 -4.25 -8.70 -11.10
C GLU A 33 -5.22 -7.51 -11.13
N LEU A 34 -5.49 -6.91 -9.98
CA LEU A 34 -6.35 -5.71 -9.88
C LEU A 34 -5.71 -4.49 -10.54
N PHE A 35 -4.38 -4.34 -10.44
CA PHE A 35 -3.65 -3.31 -11.16
C PHE A 35 -3.74 -3.50 -12.66
N ASP A 36 -3.52 -4.72 -13.16
CA ASP A 36 -3.64 -5.05 -14.59
C ASP A 36 -5.07 -4.84 -15.10
N ALA A 37 -6.08 -5.14 -14.29
CA ALA A 37 -7.48 -4.90 -14.63
C ALA A 37 -7.84 -3.39 -14.65
N ALA A 38 -7.25 -2.60 -13.73
CA ALA A 38 -7.45 -1.15 -13.69
C ALA A 38 -6.75 -0.43 -14.85
N PHE A 39 -5.61 -0.97 -15.31
CA PHE A 39 -4.80 -0.38 -16.38
C PHE A 39 -4.50 -1.42 -17.47
N PRO A 40 -5.50 -1.82 -18.28
CA PRO A 40 -5.32 -2.81 -19.33
C PRO A 40 -4.21 -2.39 -20.31
N ALA A 41 -3.29 -3.29 -20.60
CA ALA A 41 -2.12 -3.05 -21.45
C ALA A 41 -1.11 -2.02 -20.90
N ALA A 42 -1.12 -1.73 -19.59
CA ALA A 42 -0.08 -0.90 -19.00
C ALA A 42 1.29 -1.57 -19.15
N GLU A 43 2.22 -0.85 -19.75
CA GLU A 43 3.64 -1.18 -19.77
C GLU A 43 4.36 -0.18 -18.88
N ILE A 44 4.76 -0.61 -17.68
CA ILE A 44 5.57 0.23 -16.79
C ILE A 44 7.03 -0.07 -17.09
N LYS A 45 7.71 0.86 -17.77
CA LYS A 45 9.14 0.78 -18.13
C LYS A 45 9.98 1.81 -17.40
N GLY A 46 9.34 2.91 -17.02
CA GLY A 46 9.97 3.99 -16.25
C GLY A 46 9.88 3.75 -14.73
N PRO A 47 10.19 4.81 -13.96
CA PRO A 47 10.19 4.71 -12.51
C PRO A 47 8.81 4.42 -11.92
N LEU A 48 8.76 3.49 -10.97
CA LEU A 48 7.61 3.20 -10.12
C LEU A 48 7.94 3.61 -8.69
N LEU A 49 7.02 4.29 -8.02
CA LEU A 49 7.11 4.64 -6.60
C LEU A 49 6.12 3.78 -5.80
N ASP A 50 6.62 3.10 -4.76
CA ASP A 50 5.81 2.32 -3.83
C ASP A 50 5.87 2.98 -2.45
N LEU A 51 4.72 3.49 -1.97
CA LEU A 51 4.60 4.22 -0.71
C LEU A 51 4.02 3.31 0.38
N GLY A 52 4.76 3.12 1.48
CA GLY A 52 4.42 2.18 2.55
C GLY A 52 4.69 0.74 2.11
N CYS A 53 5.90 0.47 1.61
CA CYS A 53 6.23 -0.83 1.00
C CYS A 53 6.36 -1.98 1.99
N GLY A 54 6.44 -1.71 3.29
CA GLY A 54 6.69 -2.73 4.31
C GLY A 54 7.93 -3.59 4.01
N PRO A 55 7.86 -4.92 4.20
CA PRO A 55 8.99 -5.83 3.91
C PRO A 55 9.12 -6.15 2.41
N GLY A 56 8.39 -5.45 1.54
CA GLY A 56 8.56 -5.46 0.09
C GLY A 56 7.82 -6.56 -0.66
N ASP A 57 6.91 -7.33 -0.07
CA ASP A 57 6.26 -8.44 -0.78
C ASP A 57 5.55 -7.98 -2.07
N VAL A 58 4.70 -6.96 -1.97
CA VAL A 58 4.00 -6.40 -3.13
C VAL A 58 4.99 -5.76 -4.10
N THR A 59 6.01 -5.04 -3.60
CA THR A 59 7.09 -4.46 -4.43
C THR A 59 7.74 -5.50 -5.33
N PHE A 60 8.12 -6.67 -4.78
CA PHE A 60 8.71 -7.77 -5.56
C PHE A 60 7.75 -8.37 -6.59
N ARG A 61 6.45 -8.41 -6.31
CA ARG A 61 5.43 -8.86 -7.29
C ARG A 61 5.34 -7.89 -8.47
N PHE A 62 5.36 -6.59 -8.20
CA PHE A 62 5.42 -5.56 -9.25
C PHE A 62 6.74 -5.64 -10.04
N ALA A 63 7.87 -5.87 -9.39
CA ALA A 63 9.17 -6.04 -10.08
C ALA A 63 9.19 -7.25 -11.02
N ARG A 64 8.55 -8.36 -10.64
CA ARG A 64 8.41 -9.53 -11.53
C ARG A 64 7.45 -9.24 -12.68
N ARG A 65 6.36 -8.51 -12.44
CA ARG A 65 5.37 -8.14 -13.47
C ARG A 65 5.93 -7.11 -14.46
N PHE A 66 6.75 -6.17 -13.98
CA PHE A 66 7.35 -5.08 -14.76
C PHE A 66 8.88 -5.09 -14.62
N PRO A 67 9.59 -6.04 -15.25
CA PRO A 67 11.02 -6.24 -15.01
C PRO A 67 11.92 -5.11 -15.53
N GLU A 68 11.40 -4.22 -16.38
CA GLU A 68 12.11 -3.04 -16.86
C GLU A 68 11.93 -1.82 -15.93
N ALA A 69 10.94 -1.85 -15.04
CA ALA A 69 10.66 -0.74 -14.13
C ALA A 69 11.78 -0.56 -13.09
N ALA A 70 12.20 0.67 -12.88
CA ALA A 70 13.06 1.04 -11.76
C ALA A 70 12.17 1.41 -10.56
N ILE A 71 12.09 0.55 -9.55
CA ILE A 71 11.21 0.73 -8.41
C ILE A 71 11.93 1.42 -7.26
N LEU A 72 11.37 2.53 -6.77
CA LEU A 72 11.73 3.12 -5.47
C LEU A 72 10.61 2.76 -4.49
N ALA A 73 10.94 1.98 -3.48
CA ALA A 73 10.02 1.53 -2.45
C ALA A 73 10.37 2.20 -1.11
N VAL A 74 9.40 2.86 -0.52
CA VAL A 74 9.59 3.73 0.65
C VAL A 74 8.75 3.25 1.81
N ASP A 75 9.34 3.18 2.99
CA ASP A 75 8.64 2.90 4.25
C ASP A 75 9.25 3.70 5.40
N GLY A 76 8.43 4.08 6.39
CA GLY A 76 8.88 4.81 7.57
C GLY A 76 9.56 3.94 8.62
N SER A 77 9.37 2.62 8.57
CA SER A 77 9.93 1.66 9.53
C SER A 77 11.30 1.15 9.09
N ALA A 78 12.33 1.46 9.86
CA ALA A 78 13.68 0.91 9.66
C ALA A 78 13.69 -0.64 9.70
N ALA A 79 12.86 -1.24 10.55
CA ALA A 79 12.73 -2.70 10.66
C ALA A 79 12.17 -3.31 9.36
N MET A 80 11.13 -2.71 8.77
CA MET A 80 10.56 -3.14 7.48
C MET A 80 11.59 -3.01 6.35
N ILE A 81 12.28 -1.88 6.25
CA ILE A 81 13.33 -1.66 5.24
C ILE A 81 14.49 -2.65 5.38
N ALA A 82 14.89 -2.99 6.61
CA ALA A 82 15.92 -4.01 6.83
C ALA A 82 15.47 -5.39 6.31
N LEU A 83 14.22 -5.79 6.55
CA LEU A 83 13.65 -7.05 6.06
C LEU A 83 13.52 -7.04 4.52
N ALA A 84 13.09 -5.93 3.93
CA ALA A 84 13.01 -5.76 2.48
C ALA A 84 14.39 -5.90 1.81
N ASN A 85 15.43 -5.28 2.38
CA ASN A 85 16.81 -5.43 1.88
C ASN A 85 17.33 -6.86 2.02
N LYS A 86 17.06 -7.53 3.14
CA LYS A 86 17.40 -8.95 3.33
C LYS A 86 16.71 -9.86 2.30
N ARG A 87 15.46 -9.55 1.95
CA ARG A 87 14.75 -10.26 0.88
C ARG A 87 15.39 -9.98 -0.48
N LYS A 88 15.77 -8.74 -0.76
CA LYS A 88 16.45 -8.36 -2.01
C LYS A 88 17.76 -9.13 -2.22
N GLU A 89 18.54 -9.38 -1.17
CA GLU A 89 19.74 -10.20 -1.24
C GLU A 89 19.46 -11.65 -1.64
N ARG A 90 18.30 -12.18 -1.26
CA ARG A 90 17.87 -13.56 -1.62
C ARG A 90 17.27 -13.65 -3.02
N GLU A 91 16.53 -12.63 -3.43
CA GLU A 91 15.79 -12.59 -4.70
C GLU A 91 16.53 -11.71 -5.74
N HIS A 92 17.81 -11.99 -6.01
CA HIS A 92 18.70 -11.16 -6.83
C HIS A 92 18.08 -10.65 -8.14
N GLU A 93 17.50 -11.53 -8.96
CA GLU A 93 16.97 -11.15 -10.28
C GLU A 93 15.75 -10.23 -10.17
N ALA A 94 14.80 -10.54 -9.31
CA ALA A 94 13.61 -9.70 -9.11
C ALA A 94 13.96 -8.39 -8.40
N GLY A 95 14.98 -8.41 -7.52
CA GLY A 95 15.38 -7.25 -6.72
C GLY A 95 16.31 -6.26 -7.42
N LYS A 96 16.90 -6.60 -8.58
CA LYS A 96 17.98 -5.81 -9.21
C LYS A 96 17.62 -4.35 -9.48
N ASN A 97 16.36 -4.09 -9.83
CA ASN A 97 15.86 -2.75 -10.16
C ASN A 97 15.05 -2.11 -9.02
N ILE A 98 15.08 -2.69 -7.80
CA ILE A 98 14.41 -2.14 -6.63
C ILE A 98 15.42 -1.39 -5.77
N ALA A 99 15.07 -0.19 -5.33
CA ALA A 99 15.75 0.55 -4.27
C ALA A 99 14.79 0.70 -3.10
N PHE A 100 15.15 0.22 -1.91
CA PHE A 100 14.42 0.43 -0.68
C PHE A 100 14.97 1.65 0.07
N MET A 101 14.09 2.51 0.57
CA MET A 101 14.45 3.75 1.25
C MET A 101 13.61 3.93 2.51
N GLU A 102 14.29 4.15 3.65
CA GLU A 102 13.63 4.58 4.87
C GLU A 102 13.28 6.06 4.76
N ALA A 103 12.00 6.38 4.80
CA ALA A 103 11.52 7.76 4.86
C ALA A 103 10.09 7.82 5.38
N VAL A 104 9.87 8.68 6.37
CA VAL A 104 8.53 9.02 6.88
C VAL A 104 7.98 10.14 6.01
N ILE A 105 6.79 9.97 5.46
CA ILE A 105 6.11 11.02 4.70
C ILE A 105 5.25 11.88 5.65
N PRO A 106 5.14 13.20 5.44
CA PRO A 106 5.68 13.97 4.29
C PRO A 106 7.12 14.49 4.47
N GLU A 107 7.76 14.25 5.62
CA GLU A 107 9.07 14.84 5.95
C GLU A 107 10.24 14.22 5.15
N GLY A 108 10.08 12.98 4.72
CA GLY A 108 11.09 12.24 3.97
C GLY A 108 11.37 12.84 2.59
N LEU A 109 12.65 12.94 2.24
CA LEU A 109 13.08 13.47 0.95
C LEU A 109 13.00 12.40 -0.16
N ILE A 110 11.80 12.11 -0.64
CA ILE A 110 11.61 11.24 -1.80
C ILE A 110 12.13 11.97 -3.05
N PRO A 111 13.00 11.33 -3.87
CA PRO A 111 13.52 11.95 -5.08
C PRO A 111 12.40 12.39 -6.04
N ARG A 112 12.40 13.66 -6.41
CA ARG A 112 11.46 14.21 -7.40
C ARG A 112 11.90 13.80 -8.80
N ARG A 113 11.06 13.01 -9.47
CA ARG A 113 11.22 12.60 -10.86
C ARG A 113 9.86 12.26 -11.43
N VAL A 114 9.77 12.10 -12.74
CA VAL A 114 8.54 11.58 -13.37
C VAL A 114 8.43 10.10 -13.05
N TYR A 115 7.33 9.71 -12.44
CA TYR A 115 6.99 8.31 -12.18
C TYR A 115 5.91 7.84 -13.17
N ASP A 116 6.11 6.67 -13.78
CA ASP A 116 5.12 6.04 -14.65
C ASP A 116 3.92 5.55 -13.82
N SER A 117 4.21 5.10 -12.59
CA SER A 117 3.19 4.68 -11.65
C SER A 117 3.57 5.01 -10.21
N ILE A 118 2.57 5.31 -9.38
CA ILE A 118 2.67 5.39 -7.92
C ILE A 118 1.68 4.41 -7.34
N ILE A 119 2.18 3.47 -6.52
CA ILE A 119 1.37 2.49 -5.82
C ILE A 119 1.48 2.69 -4.31
N SER A 120 0.46 2.24 -3.59
CA SER A 120 0.47 2.15 -2.13
C SER A 120 -0.48 1.04 -1.71
N THR A 121 -0.04 0.14 -0.84
CA THR A 121 -0.85 -1.01 -0.44
C THR A 121 -0.82 -1.20 1.06
N SER A 122 -2.01 -1.38 1.67
CA SER A 122 -2.17 -1.58 3.12
C SER A 122 -1.43 -0.51 3.95
N PHE A 123 -1.51 0.75 3.53
CA PHE A 123 -0.79 1.86 4.15
C PHE A 123 -1.68 3.03 4.56
N LEU A 124 -2.70 3.37 3.74
CA LEU A 124 -3.58 4.51 3.99
C LEU A 124 -4.26 4.44 5.38
N HIS A 125 -4.65 3.23 5.82
CA HIS A 125 -5.32 3.05 7.10
C HIS A 125 -4.42 3.35 8.31
N HIS A 126 -3.10 3.24 8.20
CA HIS A 126 -2.16 3.61 9.27
C HIS A 126 -2.10 5.13 9.49
N LEU A 127 -2.29 5.93 8.44
CA LEU A 127 -2.11 7.38 8.52
C LEU A 127 -3.17 8.05 9.40
N HIS A 128 -2.73 8.81 10.39
CA HIS A 128 -3.61 9.62 11.24
C HIS A 128 -4.23 10.77 10.45
N ASP A 129 -3.45 11.42 9.58
CA ASP A 129 -3.90 12.38 8.58
C ASP A 129 -3.72 11.81 7.16
N PRO A 130 -4.79 11.35 6.51
CA PRO A 130 -4.69 10.77 5.16
C PRO A 130 -4.25 11.79 4.10
N ALA A 131 -4.37 13.10 4.36
CA ALA A 131 -3.92 14.14 3.45
C ALA A 131 -2.42 14.06 3.17
N VAL A 132 -1.65 13.45 4.06
CA VAL A 132 -0.20 13.21 3.87
C VAL A 132 0.05 12.34 2.64
N LEU A 133 -0.68 11.22 2.49
CA LEU A 133 -0.56 10.35 1.31
C LEU A 133 -0.93 11.11 0.04
N TRP A 134 -2.09 11.77 0.04
CA TRP A 134 -2.59 12.44 -1.17
C TRP A 134 -1.70 13.61 -1.60
N LYS A 135 -1.14 14.37 -0.67
CA LYS A 135 -0.14 15.42 -0.96
C LYS A 135 1.12 14.82 -1.57
N THR A 136 1.65 13.75 -0.98
CA THR A 136 2.84 13.06 -1.50
C THR A 136 2.57 12.54 -2.92
N VAL A 137 1.41 11.94 -3.16
CA VAL A 137 1.02 11.48 -4.50
C VAL A 137 0.98 12.66 -5.48
N VAL A 138 0.32 13.78 -5.14
CA VAL A 138 0.25 14.97 -6.00
C VAL A 138 1.63 15.55 -6.30
N GLU A 139 2.53 15.58 -5.33
CA GLU A 139 3.89 16.12 -5.49
C GLU A 139 4.78 15.28 -6.42
N HIS A 140 4.50 13.99 -6.53
CA HIS A 140 5.30 13.05 -7.31
C HIS A 140 4.62 12.55 -8.59
N ALA A 141 3.32 12.79 -8.75
CA ALA A 141 2.58 12.46 -9.96
C ALA A 141 2.74 13.53 -11.05
N SER A 142 2.84 13.08 -12.28
CA SER A 142 2.80 13.91 -13.49
C SER A 142 1.63 13.47 -14.38
N PRO A 143 1.18 14.26 -15.36
CA PRO A 143 0.15 13.83 -16.30
C PRO A 143 0.49 12.47 -16.92
N GLY A 144 -0.45 11.53 -16.86
CA GLY A 144 -0.27 10.14 -17.33
C GLY A 144 0.29 9.18 -16.28
N THR A 145 0.72 9.65 -15.10
CA THR A 145 1.10 8.75 -13.99
C THR A 145 -0.09 7.89 -13.56
N LYS A 146 0.08 6.58 -13.54
CA LYS A 146 -0.92 5.63 -13.05
C LYS A 146 -0.87 5.58 -11.53
N LEU A 147 -1.99 5.87 -10.90
CA LEU A 147 -2.14 5.92 -9.45
C LEU A 147 -2.97 4.71 -9.00
N PHE A 148 -2.44 3.93 -8.07
CA PHE A 148 -3.09 2.72 -7.58
C PHE A 148 -2.85 2.56 -6.08
N VAL A 149 -3.94 2.66 -5.30
CA VAL A 149 -3.92 2.39 -3.87
C VAL A 149 -4.87 1.22 -3.60
N TYR A 150 -4.37 0.22 -2.89
CA TYR A 150 -5.16 -0.92 -2.42
C TYR A 150 -5.14 -0.93 -0.90
N ASP A 151 -6.31 -0.87 -0.28
CA ASP A 151 -6.37 -0.79 1.17
C ASP A 151 -7.62 -1.45 1.74
N LEU A 152 -7.60 -1.69 3.05
CA LEU A 152 -8.76 -2.12 3.80
C LEU A 152 -9.82 -1.01 3.82
N PHE A 153 -11.08 -1.40 3.95
CA PHE A 153 -12.11 -0.46 4.38
C PHE A 153 -12.76 -0.90 5.70
N ARG A 154 -13.18 0.08 6.48
CA ARG A 154 -13.73 -0.14 7.81
C ARG A 154 -15.04 -0.91 7.74
N PRO A 155 -15.18 -2.05 8.46
CA PRO A 155 -16.42 -2.79 8.57
C PRO A 155 -17.49 -1.98 9.33
N LYS A 156 -18.75 -2.40 9.21
CA LYS A 156 -19.88 -1.67 9.79
C LYS A 156 -19.84 -1.58 11.33
N ASP A 157 -19.29 -2.61 11.98
CA ASP A 157 -19.19 -2.72 13.43
C ASP A 157 -18.04 -3.64 13.87
N ARG A 158 -17.77 -3.67 15.18
CA ARG A 158 -16.70 -4.50 15.78
C ARG A 158 -16.95 -6.00 15.66
N HIS A 159 -18.20 -6.43 15.63
CA HIS A 159 -18.54 -7.83 15.47
C HIS A 159 -18.16 -8.32 14.08
N GLU A 160 -18.44 -7.51 13.06
CA GLU A 160 -17.99 -7.79 11.68
C GLU A 160 -16.48 -7.82 11.59
N ALA A 161 -15.77 -6.88 12.26
CA ALA A 161 -14.30 -6.90 12.31
C ALA A 161 -13.76 -8.19 12.94
N MET A 162 -14.31 -8.64 14.08
CA MET A 162 -13.90 -9.90 14.71
C MET A 162 -14.18 -11.11 13.81
N ARG A 163 -15.34 -11.13 13.12
CA ARG A 163 -15.68 -12.19 12.17
C ARG A 163 -14.66 -12.24 11.02
N MET A 164 -14.21 -11.10 10.50
CA MET A 164 -13.19 -11.04 9.47
C MET A 164 -11.84 -11.56 9.97
N VAL A 165 -11.43 -11.21 11.18
CA VAL A 165 -10.20 -11.74 11.78
C VAL A 165 -10.24 -13.25 11.90
N GLU A 166 -11.35 -13.82 12.41
CA GLU A 166 -11.50 -15.26 12.54
C GLU A 166 -11.48 -15.96 11.17
N LEU A 167 -12.12 -15.37 10.15
CA LEU A 167 -12.21 -15.95 8.83
C LEU A 167 -10.87 -15.93 8.07
N TYR A 168 -10.11 -14.82 8.16
CA TYR A 168 -8.95 -14.57 7.31
C TYR A 168 -7.60 -14.71 8.02
N ALA A 169 -7.59 -14.65 9.34
CA ALA A 169 -6.39 -14.75 10.16
C ALA A 169 -6.54 -15.74 11.34
N GLY A 170 -7.60 -16.56 11.35
CA GLY A 170 -7.90 -17.45 12.48
C GLY A 170 -6.78 -18.43 12.84
N SER A 171 -5.95 -18.83 11.87
CA SER A 171 -4.77 -19.69 12.06
C SER A 171 -3.47 -18.94 12.33
N GLU A 172 -3.47 -17.59 12.20
CA GLU A 172 -2.27 -16.78 12.37
C GLU A 172 -1.91 -16.58 13.87
N PRO A 173 -0.66 -16.20 14.17
CA PRO A 173 -0.26 -15.79 15.52
C PRO A 173 -1.13 -14.66 16.08
N GLU A 174 -1.31 -14.63 17.41
CA GLU A 174 -2.17 -13.63 18.07
C GLU A 174 -1.75 -12.18 17.79
N VAL A 175 -0.47 -11.92 17.57
CA VAL A 175 0.04 -10.60 17.20
C VAL A 175 -0.57 -10.17 15.86
N LEU A 176 -0.58 -11.03 14.84
CA LEU A 176 -1.15 -10.72 13.52
C LEU A 176 -2.68 -10.61 13.56
N LYS A 177 -3.37 -11.42 14.34
CA LYS A 177 -4.83 -11.28 14.56
C LYS A 177 -5.16 -9.93 15.15
N LYS A 178 -4.40 -9.51 16.16
CA LYS A 178 -4.57 -8.21 16.82
C LYS A 178 -4.27 -7.06 15.87
N ASP A 179 -3.19 -7.14 15.10
CA ASP A 179 -2.83 -6.12 14.14
C ASP A 179 -3.89 -6.01 13.05
N PHE A 180 -4.33 -7.13 12.47
CA PHE A 180 -5.40 -7.12 11.47
C PHE A 180 -6.72 -6.55 12.02
N TYR A 181 -7.09 -6.88 13.27
CA TYR A 181 -8.26 -6.29 13.93
C TYR A 181 -8.12 -4.78 14.05
N ASN A 182 -6.97 -4.28 14.51
CA ASN A 182 -6.70 -2.86 14.66
C ASN A 182 -6.75 -2.14 13.30
N SER A 183 -6.13 -2.72 12.27
CA SER A 183 -6.12 -2.18 10.91
C SER A 183 -7.54 -2.06 10.32
N LEU A 184 -8.42 -3.06 10.57
CA LEU A 184 -9.83 -2.98 10.20
C LEU A 184 -10.55 -1.82 10.90
N LEU A 185 -10.25 -1.57 12.19
CA LEU A 185 -10.84 -0.43 12.94
C LEU A 185 -10.26 0.92 12.51
N ALA A 186 -9.00 0.94 12.06
CA ALA A 186 -8.30 2.13 11.61
C ALA A 186 -8.59 2.48 10.15
N ALA A 187 -9.12 1.55 9.36
CA ALA A 187 -9.44 1.74 7.96
C ALA A 187 -10.47 2.86 7.72
N PHE A 188 -10.37 3.49 6.56
CA PHE A 188 -11.37 4.48 6.13
C PHE A 188 -12.54 3.79 5.42
N GLU A 189 -13.72 4.39 5.46
CA GLU A 189 -14.85 3.97 4.61
C GLU A 189 -14.66 4.51 3.18
N PRO A 190 -15.18 3.82 2.14
CA PRO A 190 -15.04 4.28 0.74
C PRO A 190 -15.53 5.72 0.52
N LYS A 191 -16.62 6.13 1.22
CA LYS A 191 -17.14 7.50 1.15
C LYS A 191 -16.21 8.55 1.77
N GLU A 192 -15.46 8.16 2.83
CA GLU A 192 -14.46 9.04 3.45
C GLU A 192 -13.26 9.24 2.51
N VAL A 193 -12.83 8.18 1.83
CA VAL A 193 -11.77 8.27 0.82
C VAL A 193 -12.22 9.11 -0.37
N ALA A 194 -13.43 8.91 -0.88
CA ALA A 194 -13.97 9.75 -1.96
C ALA A 194 -14.02 11.24 -1.57
N TYR A 195 -14.36 11.55 -0.32
CA TYR A 195 -14.30 12.92 0.21
C TYR A 195 -12.85 13.44 0.27
N GLN A 196 -11.88 12.65 0.75
CA GLN A 196 -10.47 13.02 0.78
C GLN A 196 -9.95 13.37 -0.62
N LEU A 197 -10.29 12.56 -1.62
CA LEU A 197 -9.91 12.81 -3.03
C LEU A 197 -10.53 14.10 -3.56
N SER A 198 -11.78 14.40 -3.21
CA SER A 198 -12.45 15.65 -3.61
C SER A 198 -11.79 16.91 -3.01
N MET A 199 -11.13 16.77 -1.86
CA MET A 199 -10.38 17.85 -1.19
C MET A 199 -8.92 17.95 -1.64
N SER A 200 -8.46 17.01 -2.46
CA SER A 200 -7.14 16.98 -3.08
C SER A 200 -7.24 17.23 -4.58
N SER A 201 -6.12 17.43 -5.25
CA SER A 201 -6.09 17.54 -6.72
C SER A 201 -6.10 16.17 -7.41
N LEU A 202 -6.92 15.22 -6.91
CA LEU A 202 -7.02 13.82 -7.35
C LEU A 202 -8.48 13.37 -7.52
N SER A 203 -9.38 14.31 -7.84
CA SER A 203 -10.81 14.04 -8.02
C SER A 203 -11.10 13.12 -9.22
N GLU A 204 -10.13 12.91 -10.10
CA GLU A 204 -10.18 11.97 -11.22
C GLU A 204 -10.06 10.51 -10.81
N LEU A 205 -9.59 10.22 -9.58
CA LEU A 205 -9.46 8.84 -9.10
C LEU A 205 -10.81 8.26 -8.70
N SER A 206 -11.01 7.00 -9.04
CA SER A 206 -12.19 6.23 -8.63
C SER A 206 -11.92 5.42 -7.36
N VAL A 207 -12.93 5.25 -6.53
CA VAL A 207 -12.91 4.36 -5.36
C VAL A 207 -13.85 3.19 -5.64
N THR A 208 -13.33 1.97 -5.64
CA THR A 208 -14.09 0.76 -5.95
C THR A 208 -13.86 -0.32 -4.89
N VAL A 209 -14.93 -0.85 -4.32
CA VAL A 209 -14.87 -2.00 -3.40
C VAL A 209 -14.63 -3.28 -4.21
N THR A 210 -13.60 -4.05 -3.86
CA THR A 210 -13.16 -5.25 -4.60
C THR A 210 -13.38 -6.55 -3.84
N SER A 211 -13.63 -6.47 -2.53
CA SER A 211 -13.97 -7.63 -1.70
C SER A 211 -14.82 -7.18 -0.49
N ASP A 212 -15.05 -8.06 0.45
CA ASP A 212 -15.77 -7.75 1.69
C ASP A 212 -14.97 -6.85 2.66
N ARG A 213 -13.68 -6.61 2.39
CA ARG A 213 -12.79 -5.81 3.26
C ARG A 213 -11.80 -4.92 2.52
N HIS A 214 -11.70 -5.00 1.18
CA HIS A 214 -10.74 -4.22 0.43
C HIS A 214 -11.40 -3.32 -0.61
N MET A 215 -10.77 -2.18 -0.83
CA MET A 215 -11.07 -1.23 -1.90
C MET A 215 -9.81 -0.90 -2.69
N ILE A 216 -9.99 -0.50 -3.94
CA ILE A 216 -8.97 0.13 -4.77
C ILE A 216 -9.33 1.59 -4.99
N ILE A 217 -8.31 2.42 -5.03
CA ILE A 217 -8.39 3.81 -5.46
C ILE A 217 -7.43 3.93 -6.65
N CYS A 218 -7.94 4.19 -7.83
CA CYS A 218 -7.11 4.18 -9.03
C CYS A 218 -7.59 5.15 -10.11
N GLY A 219 -6.67 5.50 -10.99
CA GLY A 219 -6.87 6.34 -12.16
C GLY A 219 -5.54 6.88 -12.69
N GLU A 220 -5.58 7.62 -13.78
CA GLU A 220 -4.42 8.32 -14.33
C GLU A 220 -4.45 9.79 -13.93
N LYS A 221 -3.29 10.33 -13.53
CA LYS A 221 -3.19 11.76 -13.24
C LYS A 221 -3.49 12.59 -14.48
N MET A 222 -4.51 13.40 -14.41
CA MET A 222 -4.87 14.34 -15.49
C MET A 222 -3.92 15.51 -15.53
N GLY A 223 -3.67 16.06 -16.76
CA GLY A 223 -3.04 17.35 -16.91
C GLY A 223 -3.98 18.48 -16.46
N CYS A 224 -3.45 19.53 -15.87
CA CYS A 224 -4.18 20.77 -15.59
C CYS A 224 -4.47 21.54 -16.87
#